data_9f71da00cfaf84a2a1f29deed0a983c6
#
_entry.id   9f71da00cfaf84a2a1f29deed0a983c6
#
_cell.length_a   1.000
_cell.length_b   1.000
_cell.length_c   1.000
_cell.angle_alpha   90.00
_cell.angle_beta   90.00
_cell.angle_gamma   90.00
#
_symmetry.space_group_name_H-M   'P 1'
#
loop_
_entity.id
_entity.type
_entity.pdbx_description
1 polymer ?
#
loop_
_entity_poly.entity_id
_entity_poly.type
_entity_poly.pdbx_seq_one_letter_code
_entity_poly.pdbx_strand_id
1 'polypeptide(L)'
;MKEIMLPYIFIVWILVKAGVIKWNMRNATLSISLGLFIATTLFTASRFWAPVDLTDSSTVKAPHAVLSPLAGQKVKDIYVKHNQEVKKGERLYTLEATDNVEQIKSLNAQLDATKHDIKATQLQVDIDEKNFQRLTALDEYSSQADRDNLHTKIQQGYAELSGLKAEMSSINSQIAENEWLNDLNIITAPFDGKVGIVNIAKGTRTGNMHLFDNERKFLEMRVSDQTYRYIEVGQFAEFYVNSHPGEVFRGKVHSLTTGTGEAMVSVQNGSQNVTQHVAQNAGTHGRTVVIEFTEPEGYNIPIGATGSAWISASKPHAMLGFMDIIGGATVRLKALKSYLNAL
;
A
#
# COMPACT_ATOMS: atom_id res chain seq x y z
N MET A 1 -31.50 5.33 -10.35
CA MET A 1 -32.59 5.92 -11.11
C MET A 1 -33.75 4.96 -11.39
N LYS A 2 -33.48 3.76 -11.90
CA LYS A 2 -34.52 2.75 -12.16
C LYS A 2 -35.32 2.42 -10.89
N GLU A 3 -34.67 2.35 -9.76
CA GLU A 3 -35.24 2.01 -8.45
C GLU A 3 -36.32 2.98 -7.96
N ILE A 4 -36.31 4.22 -8.44
CA ILE A 4 -37.29 5.25 -8.04
C ILE A 4 -38.32 5.49 -9.16
N MET A 5 -37.88 5.49 -10.42
CA MET A 5 -38.77 5.74 -11.54
C MET A 5 -39.76 4.59 -11.80
N LEU A 6 -39.34 3.33 -11.61
CA LEU A 6 -40.24 2.19 -11.77
C LEU A 6 -41.41 2.20 -10.76
N PRO A 7 -41.19 2.41 -9.45
CA PRO A 7 -42.25 2.60 -8.47
C PRO A 7 -43.20 3.76 -8.85
N TYR A 8 -42.67 4.90 -9.31
CA TYR A 8 -43.49 6.03 -9.74
C TYR A 8 -44.44 5.64 -10.86
N ILE A 9 -43.94 5.02 -11.92
CA ILE A 9 -44.74 4.57 -13.06
C ILE A 9 -45.80 3.56 -12.61
N PHE A 10 -45.43 2.64 -11.72
CA PHE A 10 -46.31 1.60 -11.19
C PHE A 10 -47.43 2.22 -10.32
N ILE A 11 -47.12 3.18 -9.47
CA ILE A 11 -48.09 3.91 -8.65
C ILE A 11 -49.10 4.67 -9.55
N VAL A 12 -48.61 5.41 -10.54
CA VAL A 12 -49.45 6.12 -11.49
C VAL A 12 -50.39 5.15 -12.23
N TRP A 13 -49.86 4.01 -12.68
CA TRP A 13 -50.66 2.98 -13.33
C TRP A 13 -51.72 2.38 -12.42
N ILE A 14 -51.42 2.09 -11.15
CA ILE A 14 -52.41 1.63 -10.16
C ILE A 14 -53.48 2.66 -9.94
N LEU A 15 -53.15 3.95 -9.77
CA LEU A 15 -54.11 5.02 -9.53
C LEU A 15 -55.06 5.24 -10.70
N VAL A 16 -54.56 5.08 -11.92
CA VAL A 16 -55.41 5.11 -13.14
C VAL A 16 -56.30 3.89 -13.19
N LYS A 17 -55.78 2.69 -12.90
CA LYS A 17 -56.56 1.46 -12.94
C LYS A 17 -57.61 1.36 -11.83
N ALA A 18 -57.31 1.93 -10.66
CA ALA A 18 -58.25 2.05 -9.54
C ALA A 18 -59.33 3.15 -9.75
N GLY A 19 -59.26 3.87 -10.85
CA GLY A 19 -60.23 4.93 -11.16
C GLY A 19 -60.07 6.22 -10.35
N VAL A 20 -59.04 6.33 -9.52
CA VAL A 20 -58.71 7.53 -8.73
C VAL A 20 -58.31 8.69 -9.64
N ILE A 21 -57.53 8.38 -10.68
CA ILE A 21 -57.14 9.36 -11.71
C ILE A 21 -57.82 8.99 -13.02
N LYS A 22 -58.70 9.84 -13.50
CA LYS A 22 -59.29 9.69 -14.85
C LYS A 22 -58.22 10.04 -15.89
N TRP A 23 -57.98 9.14 -16.84
CA TRP A 23 -57.00 9.35 -17.90
C TRP A 23 -57.53 10.28 -18.99
N ASN A 24 -57.52 11.59 -18.67
CA ASN A 24 -57.83 12.66 -19.59
C ASN A 24 -56.54 13.35 -20.04
N MET A 25 -56.54 14.07 -21.16
CA MET A 25 -55.36 14.81 -21.66
C MET A 25 -54.71 15.67 -20.56
N ARG A 26 -55.50 16.38 -19.75
CA ARG A 26 -54.97 17.20 -18.65
C ARG A 26 -54.24 16.39 -17.58
N ASN A 27 -54.81 15.28 -17.13
CA ASN A 27 -54.19 14.43 -16.09
C ASN A 27 -53.00 13.63 -16.65
N ALA A 28 -53.05 13.25 -17.92
CA ALA A 28 -51.93 12.62 -18.61
C ALA A 28 -50.74 13.59 -18.73
N THR A 29 -50.98 14.82 -19.18
CA THR A 29 -49.88 15.83 -19.26
C THR A 29 -49.33 16.18 -17.89
N LEU A 30 -50.15 16.30 -16.85
CA LEU A 30 -49.67 16.53 -15.49
C LEU A 30 -48.81 15.36 -14.97
N SER A 31 -49.24 14.12 -15.16
CA SER A 31 -48.46 12.94 -14.74
C SER A 31 -47.15 12.84 -15.49
N ILE A 32 -47.12 13.09 -16.80
CA ILE A 32 -45.90 13.07 -17.60
C ILE A 32 -44.95 14.20 -17.17
N SER A 33 -45.47 15.43 -16.98
CA SER A 33 -44.66 16.57 -16.53
C SER A 33 -44.05 16.35 -15.15
N LEU A 34 -44.84 15.78 -14.22
CA LEU A 34 -44.34 15.40 -12.89
C LEU A 34 -43.28 14.31 -12.98
N GLY A 35 -43.51 13.29 -13.81
CA GLY A 35 -42.50 12.24 -14.04
C GLY A 35 -41.21 12.78 -14.64
N LEU A 36 -41.29 13.70 -15.60
CA LEU A 36 -40.13 14.37 -16.18
C LEU A 36 -39.40 15.22 -15.14
N PHE A 37 -40.12 15.96 -14.31
CA PHE A 37 -39.56 16.74 -13.22
C PHE A 37 -38.83 15.84 -12.22
N ILE A 38 -39.44 14.74 -11.78
CA ILE A 38 -38.79 13.75 -10.90
C ILE A 38 -37.53 13.17 -11.57
N ALA A 39 -37.63 12.76 -12.83
CA ALA A 39 -36.48 12.20 -13.57
C ALA A 39 -35.31 13.19 -13.67
N THR A 40 -35.59 14.47 -13.98
CA THR A 40 -34.58 15.52 -14.07
C THR A 40 -33.96 15.79 -12.69
N THR A 41 -34.77 15.85 -11.63
CA THR A 41 -34.31 16.05 -10.27
C THR A 41 -33.40 14.89 -9.81
N LEU A 42 -33.81 13.64 -10.07
CA LEU A 42 -33.02 12.46 -9.78
C LEU A 42 -31.67 12.44 -10.54
N PHE A 43 -31.73 12.83 -11.82
CA PHE A 43 -30.54 12.91 -12.66
C PHE A 43 -29.54 13.94 -12.14
N THR A 44 -30.02 15.15 -11.86
CA THR A 44 -29.17 16.24 -11.35
C THR A 44 -28.63 15.94 -9.95
N ALA A 45 -29.46 15.38 -9.05
CA ALA A 45 -29.06 14.97 -7.73
C ALA A 45 -27.91 13.94 -7.79
N SER A 46 -28.13 12.84 -8.49
CA SER A 46 -27.16 11.74 -8.56
C SER A 46 -25.85 12.11 -9.28
N ARG A 47 -25.87 13.16 -10.09
CA ARG A 47 -24.72 13.54 -10.90
C ARG A 47 -23.91 14.71 -10.33
N PHE A 48 -24.53 15.62 -9.57
CA PHE A 48 -23.88 16.85 -9.11
C PHE A 48 -23.84 16.99 -7.60
N TRP A 49 -24.97 16.90 -6.90
CA TRP A 49 -25.11 17.35 -5.51
C TRP A 49 -25.27 16.24 -4.48
N ALA A 50 -25.66 15.06 -4.93
CA ALA A 50 -25.63 13.83 -4.15
C ALA A 50 -25.11 12.70 -5.03
N PRO A 51 -23.84 12.80 -5.51
CA PRO A 51 -23.29 11.85 -6.45
C PRO A 51 -23.30 10.44 -5.88
N VAL A 52 -23.82 9.53 -6.70
CA VAL A 52 -23.83 8.09 -6.42
C VAL A 52 -22.80 7.42 -7.30
N ASP A 53 -22.22 6.32 -6.82
CA ASP A 53 -21.28 5.53 -7.59
C ASP A 53 -21.82 5.20 -8.99
N LEU A 54 -21.01 5.50 -10.00
CA LEU A 54 -21.37 5.35 -11.42
C LEU A 54 -21.59 3.89 -11.83
N THR A 55 -20.83 2.98 -11.24
CA THR A 55 -20.69 1.61 -11.71
C THR A 55 -21.10 0.56 -10.67
N ASP A 56 -21.57 0.97 -9.50
CA ASP A 56 -21.84 0.09 -8.35
C ASP A 56 -20.60 -0.79 -8.00
N SER A 57 -19.41 -0.24 -8.19
CA SER A 57 -18.12 -0.90 -8.00
C SER A 57 -17.29 -0.29 -6.87
N SER A 58 -17.94 0.44 -5.97
CA SER A 58 -17.27 0.90 -4.75
C SER A 58 -16.67 -0.30 -4.02
N THR A 59 -15.37 -0.21 -3.72
CA THR A 59 -14.62 -1.36 -3.18
C THR A 59 -13.92 -0.96 -1.88
N VAL A 60 -14.06 -1.81 -0.87
CA VAL A 60 -13.32 -1.67 0.38
C VAL A 60 -11.89 -2.09 0.15
N LYS A 61 -10.96 -1.21 0.49
CA LYS A 61 -9.53 -1.43 0.41
C LYS A 61 -8.86 -1.15 1.75
N ALA A 62 -7.64 -1.66 1.87
CA ALA A 62 -6.73 -1.33 2.97
C ALA A 62 -5.33 -1.08 2.39
N PRO A 63 -4.50 -0.27 3.04
CA PRO A 63 -3.09 -0.22 2.72
C PRO A 63 -2.51 -1.63 2.75
N HIS A 64 -1.67 -1.98 1.79
CA HIS A 64 -1.08 -3.30 1.76
C HIS A 64 0.37 -3.25 1.29
N ALA A 65 1.18 -4.16 1.82
CA ALA A 65 2.52 -4.43 1.34
C ALA A 65 2.52 -5.69 0.46
N VAL A 66 3.19 -5.61 -0.68
CA VAL A 66 3.45 -6.76 -1.54
C VAL A 66 4.87 -7.24 -1.26
N LEU A 67 5.00 -8.41 -0.68
CA LEU A 67 6.26 -9.01 -0.29
C LEU A 67 6.60 -10.10 -1.30
N SER A 68 7.64 -9.84 -2.09
CA SER A 68 8.13 -10.78 -3.12
C SER A 68 9.53 -11.24 -2.77
N PRO A 69 9.92 -12.49 -3.09
CA PRO A 69 11.31 -12.91 -3.01
C PRO A 69 12.21 -11.99 -3.85
N LEU A 70 13.40 -11.71 -3.34
CA LEU A 70 14.42 -10.99 -4.10
C LEU A 70 14.81 -11.78 -5.35
N ALA A 71 15.18 -11.07 -6.42
CA ALA A 71 15.52 -11.70 -7.69
C ALA A 71 16.64 -12.76 -7.52
N GLY A 72 16.39 -13.97 -8.00
CA GLY A 72 17.35 -15.07 -7.98
C GLY A 72 17.41 -15.90 -6.70
N GLN A 73 16.81 -15.46 -5.60
CA GLN A 73 16.80 -16.22 -4.35
C GLN A 73 15.58 -17.14 -4.25
N LYS A 74 15.78 -18.32 -3.67
CA LYS A 74 14.71 -19.28 -3.43
C LYS A 74 14.13 -19.10 -2.02
N VAL A 75 12.83 -19.33 -1.90
CA VAL A 75 12.17 -19.41 -0.60
C VAL A 75 12.65 -20.66 0.14
N LYS A 76 13.23 -20.47 1.31
CA LYS A 76 13.72 -21.55 2.18
C LYS A 76 12.59 -22.11 3.04
N ASP A 77 11.98 -21.27 3.86
CA ASP A 77 10.90 -21.65 4.78
C ASP A 77 9.84 -20.56 4.85
N ILE A 78 8.59 -20.97 5.08
CA ILE A 78 7.42 -20.10 5.25
C ILE A 78 6.87 -20.35 6.64
N TYR A 79 6.67 -19.28 7.42
CA TYR A 79 6.26 -19.35 8.83
C TYR A 79 4.80 -19.01 9.06
N VAL A 80 4.11 -18.48 8.05
CA VAL A 80 2.74 -17.98 8.16
C VAL A 80 1.78 -18.75 7.25
N LYS A 81 0.51 -18.76 7.62
CA LYS A 81 -0.59 -19.39 6.89
C LYS A 81 -1.45 -18.32 6.20
N HIS A 82 -2.31 -18.77 5.28
CA HIS A 82 -3.34 -17.91 4.67
C HIS A 82 -4.21 -17.27 5.75
N ASN A 83 -4.49 -15.98 5.61
CA ASN A 83 -5.35 -15.19 6.51
C ASN A 83 -4.89 -15.13 7.98
N GLN A 84 -3.60 -15.39 8.25
CA GLN A 84 -3.03 -15.28 9.59
C GLN A 84 -2.83 -13.80 9.96
N GLU A 85 -3.16 -13.44 11.19
CA GLU A 85 -2.79 -12.15 11.77
C GLU A 85 -1.34 -12.19 12.24
N VAL A 86 -0.60 -11.14 11.95
CA VAL A 86 0.83 -11.02 12.27
C VAL A 86 1.11 -9.63 12.85
N LYS A 87 2.11 -9.56 13.70
CA LYS A 87 2.60 -8.30 14.28
C LYS A 87 3.81 -7.78 13.51
N LYS A 88 4.01 -6.48 13.56
CA LYS A 88 5.21 -5.83 13.00
C LYS A 88 6.48 -6.51 13.51
N GLY A 89 7.38 -6.85 12.57
CA GLY A 89 8.63 -7.57 12.86
C GLY A 89 8.49 -9.08 12.94
N GLU A 90 7.29 -9.66 12.88
CA GLU A 90 7.09 -11.11 12.85
C GLU A 90 7.63 -11.69 11.54
N ARG A 91 8.31 -12.83 11.62
CA ARG A 91 8.91 -13.49 10.46
C ARG A 91 7.83 -14.11 9.59
N LEU A 92 7.82 -13.78 8.31
CA LEU A 92 6.86 -14.28 7.34
C LEU A 92 7.43 -15.44 6.53
N TYR A 93 8.59 -15.27 5.95
CA TYR A 93 9.35 -16.30 5.26
C TYR A 93 10.84 -15.97 5.22
N THR A 94 11.66 -16.95 4.90
CA THR A 94 13.10 -16.80 4.72
C THR A 94 13.53 -17.25 3.34
N LEU A 95 14.58 -16.62 2.83
CA LEU A 95 15.21 -16.94 1.56
C LEU A 95 16.49 -17.75 1.77
N GLU A 96 16.94 -18.50 0.76
CA GLU A 96 18.22 -19.18 0.78
C GLU A 96 19.35 -18.15 0.67
N ALA A 97 20.25 -18.16 1.64
CA ALA A 97 21.38 -17.22 1.78
C ALA A 97 22.75 -17.92 1.76
N THR A 98 22.85 -19.06 1.09
CA THR A 98 24.02 -19.92 1.15
C THR A 98 25.30 -19.17 0.79
N ASP A 99 25.25 -18.36 -0.27
CA ASP A 99 26.44 -17.65 -0.78
C ASP A 99 26.94 -16.59 0.22
N ASN A 100 26.05 -15.84 0.86
CA ASN A 100 26.41 -14.80 1.83
C ASN A 100 27.04 -15.41 3.10
N VAL A 101 26.50 -16.53 3.58
CA VAL A 101 27.00 -17.22 4.77
C VAL A 101 28.44 -17.73 4.56
N GLU A 102 28.72 -18.36 3.43
CA GLU A 102 30.06 -18.83 3.09
C GLU A 102 31.01 -17.64 2.86
N GLN A 103 30.58 -16.55 2.29
CA GLN A 103 31.39 -15.34 2.13
C GLN A 103 31.75 -14.72 3.49
N ILE A 104 30.84 -14.61 4.43
CA ILE A 104 31.11 -14.12 5.80
C ILE A 104 32.14 -15.00 6.49
N LYS A 105 32.02 -16.32 6.33
CA LYS A 105 32.99 -17.26 6.90
C LYS A 105 34.37 -17.08 6.32
N SER A 106 34.52 -16.89 5.01
CA SER A 106 35.79 -16.62 4.34
C SER A 106 36.39 -15.29 4.81
N LEU A 107 35.59 -14.23 4.90
CA LEU A 107 36.05 -12.93 5.37
C LEU A 107 36.49 -12.95 6.85
N ASN A 108 35.81 -13.71 7.71
CA ASN A 108 36.27 -13.90 9.09
C ASN A 108 37.61 -14.61 9.17
N ALA A 109 37.87 -15.61 8.33
CA ALA A 109 39.19 -16.26 8.27
C ALA A 109 40.28 -15.29 7.80
N GLN A 110 40.01 -14.42 6.81
CA GLN A 110 40.92 -13.35 6.38
C GLN A 110 41.16 -12.33 7.50
N LEU A 111 40.11 -11.91 8.20
CA LEU A 111 40.18 -10.98 9.32
C LEU A 111 41.12 -11.52 10.42
N ASP A 112 41.00 -12.80 10.73
CA ASP A 112 41.87 -13.43 11.75
C ASP A 112 43.33 -13.55 11.28
N ALA A 113 43.56 -13.84 9.99
CA ALA A 113 44.93 -13.80 9.42
C ALA A 113 45.53 -12.39 9.52
N THR A 114 44.82 -11.35 9.07
CA THR A 114 45.28 -9.96 9.17
C THR A 114 45.55 -9.52 10.61
N LYS A 115 44.73 -9.96 11.59
CA LYS A 115 45.00 -9.71 13.03
C LYS A 115 46.31 -10.35 13.48
N HIS A 116 46.63 -11.56 13.02
CA HIS A 116 47.91 -12.21 13.32
C HIS A 116 49.08 -11.45 12.71
N ASP A 117 48.95 -10.96 11.48
CA ASP A 117 49.98 -10.17 10.80
C ASP A 117 50.21 -8.82 11.52
N ILE A 118 49.14 -8.12 11.92
CA ILE A 118 49.24 -6.91 12.75
C ILE A 118 50.05 -7.19 14.04
N LYS A 119 49.75 -8.30 14.71
CA LYS A 119 50.44 -8.66 15.94
C LYS A 119 51.88 -8.98 15.70
N ALA A 120 52.22 -9.70 14.63
CA ALA A 120 53.58 -10.04 14.27
C ALA A 120 54.41 -8.78 13.94
N THR A 121 53.84 -7.90 13.09
CA THR A 121 54.52 -6.64 12.72
C THR A 121 54.67 -5.72 13.93
N GLN A 122 53.66 -5.64 14.83
CA GLN A 122 53.78 -4.86 16.08
C GLN A 122 54.93 -5.37 16.96
N LEU A 123 55.04 -6.69 17.13
CA LEU A 123 56.17 -7.27 17.90
C LEU A 123 57.52 -6.98 17.26
N GLN A 124 57.59 -6.97 15.92
CA GLN A 124 58.83 -6.62 15.22
C GLN A 124 59.23 -5.16 15.45
N VAL A 125 58.24 -4.24 15.34
CA VAL A 125 58.44 -2.81 15.62
C VAL A 125 58.89 -2.61 17.07
N ASP A 126 58.28 -3.26 18.05
CA ASP A 126 58.66 -3.17 19.47
C ASP A 126 60.09 -3.65 19.72
N ILE A 127 60.55 -4.69 19.00
CA ILE A 127 61.93 -5.20 19.08
C ILE A 127 62.89 -4.17 18.46
N ASP A 128 62.56 -3.65 17.29
CA ASP A 128 63.39 -2.68 16.58
C ASP A 128 63.52 -1.38 17.39
N GLU A 129 62.46 -0.91 18.04
CA GLU A 129 62.48 0.24 18.96
C GLU A 129 63.42 -0.01 20.16
N LYS A 130 63.31 -1.16 20.81
CA LYS A 130 64.23 -1.52 21.91
C LYS A 130 65.66 -1.54 21.47
N ASN A 131 65.95 -2.07 20.28
CA ASN A 131 67.26 -2.08 19.70
C ASN A 131 67.77 -0.68 19.38
N PHE A 132 66.91 0.19 18.86
CA PHE A 132 67.21 1.61 18.59
C PHE A 132 67.53 2.36 19.89
N GLN A 133 66.77 2.15 20.97
CA GLN A 133 67.08 2.72 22.29
C GLN A 133 68.44 2.26 22.82
N ARG A 134 68.80 0.96 22.66
CA ARG A 134 70.08 0.43 23.08
C ARG A 134 71.26 1.04 22.30
N LEU A 135 71.09 1.18 20.94
CA LEU A 135 72.15 1.80 20.11
C LEU A 135 72.30 3.30 20.43
N THR A 136 71.22 3.98 20.73
CA THR A 136 71.21 5.42 21.12
C THR A 136 71.90 5.60 22.49
N ALA A 137 71.77 4.63 23.44
CA ALA A 137 72.37 4.69 24.73
C ALA A 137 73.90 4.41 24.67
N LEU A 138 74.42 3.82 23.60
CA LEU A 138 75.86 3.58 23.37
C LEU A 138 76.62 4.81 22.81
N ASP A 139 75.86 5.86 22.40
CA ASP A 139 76.31 7.17 21.91
C ASP A 139 77.54 7.10 20.95
N GLU A 140 78.78 7.54 21.34
CA GLU A 140 79.95 7.55 20.50
C GLU A 140 80.45 6.15 20.06
N TYR A 141 79.94 5.08 20.72
CA TYR A 141 80.37 3.68 20.39
C TYR A 141 79.43 3.03 19.37
N SER A 142 78.42 3.72 18.87
CA SER A 142 77.49 3.22 17.83
C SER A 142 77.60 4.00 16.52
N SER A 143 77.49 3.29 15.39
CA SER A 143 77.48 3.91 14.05
C SER A 143 76.22 4.76 13.83
N GLN A 144 76.42 5.96 13.33
CA GLN A 144 75.25 6.81 12.92
C GLN A 144 74.39 6.15 11.82
N ALA A 145 75.12 5.47 10.88
CA ALA A 145 74.45 4.75 9.80
C ALA A 145 73.53 3.61 10.32
N ASP A 146 73.95 2.91 11.40
CA ASP A 146 73.12 1.86 11.99
C ASP A 146 71.90 2.40 12.70
N ARG A 147 72.01 3.56 13.34
CA ARG A 147 70.87 4.28 13.95
C ARG A 147 69.88 4.74 12.90
N ASP A 148 70.32 5.37 11.79
CA ASP A 148 69.49 5.85 10.71
C ASP A 148 68.78 4.70 9.98
N ASN A 149 69.49 3.58 9.76
CA ASN A 149 68.88 2.38 9.17
C ASN A 149 67.82 1.77 10.06
N LEU A 150 68.02 1.70 11.36
CA LEU A 150 67.04 1.14 12.28
C LEU A 150 65.86 2.05 12.48
N HIS A 151 66.11 3.38 12.52
CA HIS A 151 65.01 4.36 12.50
C HIS A 151 64.12 4.24 11.25
N THR A 152 64.73 4.13 10.07
CA THR A 152 64.01 3.92 8.81
C THR A 152 63.19 2.63 8.86
N LYS A 153 63.74 1.54 9.40
CA LYS A 153 63.03 0.27 9.54
C LYS A 153 61.82 0.36 10.48
N ILE A 154 61.92 1.11 11.58
CA ILE A 154 60.84 1.38 12.50
C ILE A 154 59.71 2.17 11.77
N GLN A 155 60.06 3.18 10.99
CA GLN A 155 59.10 3.94 10.23
C GLN A 155 58.37 3.10 9.16
N GLN A 156 59.11 2.20 8.49
CA GLN A 156 58.51 1.24 7.57
C GLN A 156 57.53 0.29 8.29
N GLY A 157 57.89 -0.20 9.48
CA GLY A 157 57.03 -1.06 10.29
C GLY A 157 55.72 -0.35 10.70
N TYR A 158 55.82 0.92 11.09
CA TYR A 158 54.58 1.71 11.37
C TYR A 158 53.73 1.95 10.14
N ALA A 159 54.35 2.18 8.97
CA ALA A 159 53.58 2.32 7.72
C ALA A 159 52.86 1.01 7.36
N GLU A 160 53.55 -0.13 7.52
CA GLU A 160 52.95 -1.47 7.32
C GLU A 160 51.80 -1.73 8.30
N LEU A 161 51.98 -1.42 9.59
CA LEU A 161 50.89 -1.51 10.58
C LEU A 161 49.68 -0.66 10.21
N SER A 162 49.92 0.54 9.70
CA SER A 162 48.84 1.41 9.21
C SER A 162 48.11 0.78 8.03
N GLY A 163 48.85 0.18 7.08
CA GLY A 163 48.30 -0.56 5.94
C GLY A 163 47.45 -1.75 6.37
N LEU A 164 47.99 -2.61 7.26
CA LEU A 164 47.26 -3.76 7.79
C LEU A 164 46.00 -3.37 8.58
N LYS A 165 46.03 -2.27 9.34
CA LYS A 165 44.86 -1.73 10.04
C LYS A 165 43.77 -1.22 9.05
N ALA A 166 44.17 -0.59 7.96
CA ALA A 166 43.26 -0.18 6.90
C ALA A 166 42.64 -1.40 6.20
N GLU A 167 43.42 -2.44 5.93
CA GLU A 167 42.91 -3.71 5.39
C GLU A 167 41.92 -4.38 6.34
N MET A 168 42.22 -4.47 7.62
CA MET A 168 41.31 -4.98 8.64
C MET A 168 39.97 -4.19 8.65
N SER A 169 40.04 -2.87 8.54
CA SER A 169 38.85 -2.03 8.44
C SER A 169 38.02 -2.33 7.19
N SER A 170 38.66 -2.53 6.04
CA SER A 170 38.04 -2.93 4.78
C SER A 170 37.32 -4.28 4.90
N ILE A 171 37.98 -5.29 5.49
CA ILE A 171 37.39 -6.61 5.71
C ILE A 171 36.14 -6.50 6.63
N ASN A 172 36.23 -5.73 7.72
CA ASN A 172 35.10 -5.51 8.62
C ASN A 172 33.91 -4.87 7.89
N SER A 173 34.16 -3.91 6.98
CA SER A 173 33.12 -3.31 6.18
C SER A 173 32.44 -4.32 5.23
N GLN A 174 33.23 -5.22 4.63
CA GLN A 174 32.69 -6.29 3.78
C GLN A 174 31.89 -7.32 4.58
N ILE A 175 32.29 -7.63 5.80
CA ILE A 175 31.53 -8.49 6.71
C ILE A 175 30.20 -7.84 7.02
N ALA A 176 30.18 -6.57 7.43
CA ALA A 176 28.96 -5.83 7.75
C ALA A 176 28.00 -5.73 6.55
N GLU A 177 28.52 -5.54 5.33
CA GLU A 177 27.72 -5.55 4.10
C GLU A 177 27.06 -6.93 3.87
N ASN A 178 27.82 -8.03 4.02
CA ASN A 178 27.28 -9.38 3.84
C ASN A 178 26.29 -9.77 4.95
N GLU A 179 26.50 -9.32 6.18
CA GLU A 179 25.55 -9.49 7.29
C GLU A 179 24.23 -8.76 6.99
N TRP A 180 24.31 -7.51 6.54
CA TRP A 180 23.12 -6.75 6.12
C TRP A 180 22.38 -7.44 4.98
N LEU A 181 23.08 -7.93 3.95
CA LEU A 181 22.50 -8.72 2.86
C LEU A 181 21.86 -10.02 3.38
N ASN A 182 22.44 -10.64 4.40
CA ASN A 182 21.88 -11.84 5.02
C ASN A 182 20.59 -11.53 5.80
N ASP A 183 20.52 -10.38 6.48
CA ASP A 183 19.32 -9.95 7.18
C ASP A 183 18.16 -9.67 6.23
N LEU A 184 18.44 -9.19 5.01
CA LEU A 184 17.43 -9.02 3.95
C LEU A 184 16.80 -10.34 3.50
N ASN A 185 17.42 -11.49 3.81
CA ASN A 185 16.84 -12.80 3.50
C ASN A 185 15.77 -13.24 4.50
N ILE A 186 15.58 -12.49 5.59
CA ILE A 186 14.53 -12.72 6.58
C ILE A 186 13.43 -11.69 6.34
N ILE A 187 12.37 -12.10 5.67
CA ILE A 187 11.26 -11.20 5.38
C ILE A 187 10.32 -11.15 6.59
N THR A 188 10.16 -9.96 7.12
CA THR A 188 9.31 -9.68 8.29
C THR A 188 8.13 -8.78 7.93
N ALA A 189 7.11 -8.79 8.76
CA ALA A 189 5.94 -7.92 8.61
C ALA A 189 6.34 -6.45 8.86
N PRO A 190 6.11 -5.53 7.90
CA PRO A 190 6.44 -4.11 8.06
C PRO A 190 5.49 -3.37 9.02
N PHE A 191 4.29 -3.88 9.25
CA PHE A 191 3.26 -3.36 10.15
C PHE A 191 2.36 -4.49 10.66
N ASP A 192 1.54 -4.20 11.66
CA ASP A 192 0.53 -5.12 12.19
C ASP A 192 -0.58 -5.31 11.14
N GLY A 193 -0.91 -6.56 10.81
CA GLY A 193 -1.88 -6.78 9.75
C GLY A 193 -2.24 -8.24 9.54
N LYS A 194 -2.94 -8.49 8.45
CA LYS A 194 -3.39 -9.82 8.06
C LYS A 194 -2.75 -10.27 6.75
N VAL A 195 -2.12 -11.41 6.78
CA VAL A 195 -1.58 -12.05 5.58
C VAL A 195 -2.73 -12.47 4.67
N GLY A 196 -2.66 -12.11 3.40
CA GLY A 196 -3.62 -12.57 2.39
C GLY A 196 -3.41 -14.03 2.01
N ILE A 197 -3.63 -14.32 0.73
CA ILE A 197 -3.33 -15.65 0.19
C ILE A 197 -1.81 -15.78 0.03
N VAL A 198 -1.21 -16.82 0.60
CA VAL A 198 0.21 -17.12 0.46
C VAL A 198 0.41 -17.80 -0.90
N ASN A 199 0.90 -17.06 -1.87
CA ASN A 199 1.16 -17.53 -3.25
C ASN A 199 2.64 -17.86 -3.48
N ILE A 200 3.41 -18.02 -2.41
CA ILE A 200 4.79 -18.47 -2.46
C ILE A 200 4.88 -19.91 -1.97
N ALA A 201 5.83 -20.67 -2.48
CA ALA A 201 6.08 -22.05 -2.07
C ALA A 201 7.57 -22.25 -1.78
N LYS A 202 7.88 -23.16 -0.87
CA LYS A 202 9.24 -23.56 -0.55
C LYS A 202 9.98 -24.03 -1.81
N GLY A 203 11.20 -23.57 -2.01
CA GLY A 203 12.03 -23.88 -3.19
C GLY A 203 11.74 -23.04 -4.43
N THR A 204 10.72 -22.18 -4.42
CA THR A 204 10.42 -21.30 -5.56
C THR A 204 11.17 -19.98 -5.48
N ARG A 205 11.41 -19.33 -6.64
CA ARG A 205 12.02 -18.01 -6.77
C ARG A 205 11.01 -16.90 -7.09
N THR A 206 9.75 -17.27 -7.33
CA THR A 206 8.68 -16.37 -7.73
C THR A 206 7.45 -16.57 -6.85
N GLY A 207 6.64 -15.55 -6.77
CA GLY A 207 5.41 -15.52 -6.01
C GLY A 207 5.33 -14.28 -5.13
N ASN A 208 4.15 -13.97 -4.65
CA ASN A 208 3.89 -12.79 -3.84
C ASN A 208 3.12 -13.17 -2.58
N MET A 209 3.44 -12.48 -1.50
CA MET A 209 2.65 -12.47 -0.28
C MET A 209 2.14 -11.06 -0.05
N HIS A 210 0.85 -10.90 0.17
CA HIS A 210 0.21 -9.63 0.48
C HIS A 210 -0.06 -9.56 1.98
N LEU A 211 0.38 -8.47 2.61
CA LEU A 211 0.04 -8.13 3.98
C LEU A 211 -0.86 -6.89 3.96
N PHE A 212 -2.08 -7.02 4.50
CA PHE A 212 -3.08 -5.97 4.57
C PHE A 212 -3.13 -5.38 5.98
N ASP A 213 -3.17 -4.05 6.05
CA ASP A 213 -3.42 -3.33 7.30
C ASP A 213 -4.89 -3.51 7.70
N ASN A 214 -5.14 -4.11 8.85
CA ASN A 214 -6.50 -4.35 9.36
C ASN A 214 -7.11 -3.14 10.07
N GLU A 215 -6.29 -2.19 10.52
CA GLU A 215 -6.75 -1.04 11.29
C GLU A 215 -7.28 0.09 10.38
N ARG A 216 -6.79 0.15 9.13
CA ARG A 216 -7.10 1.23 8.20
C ARG A 216 -7.80 0.71 6.96
N LYS A 217 -9.12 0.69 7.03
CA LYS A 217 -9.93 0.37 5.86
C LYS A 217 -10.56 1.65 5.30
N PHE A 218 -10.69 1.71 4.00
CA PHE A 218 -11.34 2.81 3.31
C PHE A 218 -12.12 2.27 2.12
N LEU A 219 -13.10 3.03 1.68
CA LEU A 219 -13.88 2.71 0.48
C LEU A 219 -13.40 3.56 -0.69
N GLU A 220 -13.08 2.95 -1.80
CA GLU A 220 -12.89 3.65 -3.07
C GLU A 220 -14.19 3.68 -3.84
N MET A 221 -14.66 4.89 -4.15
CA MET A 221 -15.87 5.16 -4.91
C MET A 221 -15.52 5.88 -6.20
N ARG A 222 -16.22 5.60 -7.28
CA ARG A 222 -16.04 6.31 -8.56
C ARG A 222 -17.20 7.27 -8.80
N VAL A 223 -16.86 8.53 -9.02
CA VAL A 223 -17.80 9.61 -9.31
C VAL A 223 -17.54 10.21 -10.69
N SER A 224 -18.55 10.85 -11.26
CA SER A 224 -18.43 11.60 -12.51
C SER A 224 -17.44 12.76 -12.34
N ASP A 225 -16.62 13.02 -13.35
CA ASP A 225 -15.69 14.17 -13.35
C ASP A 225 -16.41 15.52 -13.15
N GLN A 226 -17.65 15.61 -13.57
CA GLN A 226 -18.49 16.80 -13.41
C GLN A 226 -18.80 17.15 -11.95
N THR A 227 -18.69 16.20 -11.02
CA THR A 227 -18.91 16.40 -9.58
C THR A 227 -17.69 16.96 -8.87
N TYR A 228 -16.52 16.96 -9.50
CA TYR A 228 -15.24 17.31 -8.90
C TYR A 228 -15.27 18.60 -8.08
N ARG A 229 -15.83 19.66 -8.65
CA ARG A 229 -15.90 20.98 -8.01
C ARG A 229 -16.84 21.08 -6.80
N TYR A 230 -17.66 20.05 -6.56
CA TYR A 230 -18.63 20.03 -5.46
C TYR A 230 -18.24 19.08 -4.34
N ILE A 231 -17.21 18.25 -4.56
CA ILE A 231 -16.71 17.30 -3.57
C ILE A 231 -15.54 17.91 -2.81
N GLU A 232 -15.65 17.94 -1.49
CA GLU A 232 -14.66 18.46 -0.56
C GLU A 232 -14.32 17.41 0.51
N VAL A 233 -13.11 17.48 1.04
CA VAL A 233 -12.66 16.62 2.14
C VAL A 233 -13.54 16.86 3.37
N GLY A 234 -13.91 15.81 4.08
CA GLY A 234 -14.76 15.85 5.27
C GLY A 234 -16.26 15.75 5.01
N GLN A 235 -16.70 15.79 3.75
CA GLN A 235 -18.12 15.62 3.41
C GLN A 235 -18.62 14.23 3.82
N PHE A 236 -19.91 14.21 4.22
CA PHE A 236 -20.59 12.99 4.63
C PHE A 236 -20.83 12.05 3.46
N ALA A 237 -20.64 10.76 3.70
CA ALA A 237 -20.91 9.69 2.76
C ALA A 237 -21.62 8.52 3.45
N GLU A 238 -22.48 7.84 2.71
CA GLU A 238 -23.05 6.54 3.11
C GLU A 238 -22.77 5.51 2.01
N PHE A 239 -22.57 4.27 2.43
CA PHE A 239 -22.32 3.16 1.51
C PHE A 239 -22.90 1.86 2.04
N TYR A 240 -23.13 0.92 1.14
CA TYR A 240 -23.39 -0.48 1.49
C TYR A 240 -22.38 -1.38 0.80
N VAL A 241 -22.20 -2.58 1.34
CA VAL A 241 -21.36 -3.61 0.74
C VAL A 241 -22.11 -4.93 0.65
N ASN A 242 -21.88 -5.68 -0.42
CA ASN A 242 -22.55 -6.95 -0.67
C ASN A 242 -22.22 -8.05 0.37
N SER A 243 -21.10 -7.91 1.09
CA SER A 243 -20.74 -8.81 2.18
C SER A 243 -21.63 -8.68 3.42
N HIS A 244 -22.35 -7.55 3.56
CA HIS A 244 -23.30 -7.27 4.63
C HIS A 244 -24.60 -6.75 4.02
N PRO A 245 -25.39 -7.63 3.38
CA PRO A 245 -26.57 -7.24 2.63
C PRO A 245 -27.63 -6.60 3.54
N GLY A 246 -28.21 -5.48 3.09
CA GLY A 246 -29.20 -4.73 3.87
C GLY A 246 -28.63 -3.68 4.80
N GLU A 247 -27.36 -3.76 5.15
CA GLU A 247 -26.70 -2.81 6.05
C GLU A 247 -26.14 -1.60 5.30
N VAL A 248 -26.17 -0.44 5.98
CA VAL A 248 -25.65 0.83 5.44
C VAL A 248 -24.65 1.41 6.44
N PHE A 249 -23.46 1.67 5.95
CA PHE A 249 -22.36 2.22 6.72
C PHE A 249 -22.16 3.70 6.42
N ARG A 250 -21.54 4.41 7.34
CA ARG A 250 -21.27 5.85 7.24
C ARG A 250 -19.78 6.12 7.19
N GLY A 251 -19.41 7.13 6.43
CA GLY A 251 -18.03 7.57 6.31
C GLY A 251 -17.95 9.05 5.96
N LYS A 252 -16.71 9.50 5.75
CA LYS A 252 -16.41 10.86 5.30
C LYS A 252 -15.42 10.81 4.14
N VAL A 253 -15.53 11.76 3.25
CA VAL A 253 -14.56 11.94 2.17
C VAL A 253 -13.20 12.26 2.78
N HIS A 254 -12.23 11.40 2.58
CA HIS A 254 -10.85 11.59 3.01
C HIS A 254 -10.03 12.32 1.94
N SER A 255 -10.14 11.89 0.70
CA SER A 255 -9.41 12.49 -0.40
C SER A 255 -10.11 12.26 -1.74
N LEU A 256 -9.77 13.10 -2.70
CA LEU A 256 -10.20 13.00 -4.08
C LEU A 256 -8.97 12.94 -4.96
N THR A 257 -8.88 11.96 -5.86
CA THR A 257 -7.73 11.85 -6.76
C THR A 257 -7.68 13.05 -7.71
N THR A 258 -6.50 13.63 -7.85
CA THR A 258 -6.28 14.80 -8.73
C THR A 258 -6.31 14.42 -10.21
N GLY A 259 -5.94 13.17 -10.55
CA GLY A 259 -6.00 12.63 -11.91
C GLY A 259 -7.30 11.90 -12.22
N THR A 260 -7.72 11.92 -13.47
CA THR A 260 -8.72 10.98 -13.99
C THR A 260 -8.12 9.58 -14.07
N GLY A 261 -8.95 8.54 -14.25
CA GLY A 261 -8.46 7.17 -14.40
C GLY A 261 -7.38 6.99 -15.46
N GLU A 262 -7.37 7.82 -16.51
CA GLU A 262 -6.36 7.81 -17.56
C GLU A 262 -5.02 8.43 -17.13
N ALA A 263 -5.05 9.46 -16.29
CA ALA A 263 -3.83 10.08 -15.76
C ALA A 263 -3.15 9.24 -14.67
N MET A 264 -3.87 8.27 -14.12
CA MET A 264 -3.40 7.35 -13.07
C MET A 264 -2.89 6.03 -13.66
N VAL A 265 -2.25 6.06 -14.82
CA VAL A 265 -1.64 4.87 -15.42
C VAL A 265 -0.51 4.40 -14.53
N SER A 266 -0.70 3.26 -13.90
CA SER A 266 0.40 2.56 -13.21
C SER A 266 1.42 2.15 -14.26
N VAL A 267 2.66 2.57 -14.10
CA VAL A 267 3.80 2.20 -14.95
C VAL A 267 3.95 0.67 -15.06
N GLN A 268 3.48 -0.08 -14.06
CA GLN A 268 3.53 -1.54 -14.03
C GLN A 268 2.46 -2.24 -14.87
N ASN A 269 1.33 -1.58 -15.16
CA ASN A 269 0.19 -2.24 -15.83
C ASN A 269 -0.02 -1.83 -17.29
N GLY A 270 0.81 -0.93 -17.81
CA GLY A 270 0.80 -0.52 -19.21
C GLY A 270 -0.52 0.12 -19.70
N SER A 271 -0.58 0.40 -20.98
CA SER A 271 -1.72 1.06 -21.65
C SER A 271 -3.02 0.23 -21.70
N GLN A 272 -2.96 -1.08 -21.42
CA GLN A 272 -4.14 -1.97 -21.51
C GLN A 272 -5.24 -1.60 -20.51
N ASN A 273 -4.89 -1.19 -19.28
CA ASN A 273 -5.88 -0.83 -18.26
C ASN A 273 -6.61 0.50 -18.60
N VAL A 274 -5.92 1.41 -19.24
CA VAL A 274 -6.53 2.67 -19.71
C VAL A 274 -7.52 2.41 -20.83
N THR A 275 -7.17 1.58 -21.79
CA THR A 275 -8.02 1.23 -22.93
C THR A 275 -9.29 0.50 -22.48
N GLN A 276 -9.19 -0.45 -21.56
CA GLN A 276 -10.35 -1.14 -20.98
C GLN A 276 -11.25 -0.19 -20.18
N HIS A 277 -10.64 0.75 -19.44
CA HIS A 277 -11.36 1.73 -18.68
C HIS A 277 -12.15 2.69 -19.57
N VAL A 278 -11.56 3.17 -20.64
CA VAL A 278 -12.21 4.03 -21.65
C VAL A 278 -13.28 3.28 -22.41
N ALA A 279 -13.03 2.05 -22.82
CA ALA A 279 -13.99 1.24 -23.57
C ALA A 279 -15.24 0.87 -22.75
N GLN A 280 -15.11 0.67 -21.45
CA GLN A 280 -16.25 0.37 -20.56
C GLN A 280 -17.01 1.62 -20.11
N ASN A 281 -16.40 2.80 -20.14
CA ASN A 281 -17.02 4.08 -19.83
C ASN A 281 -17.17 4.89 -21.13
N ALA A 282 -18.17 4.59 -21.93
CA ALA A 282 -18.55 5.39 -23.10
C ALA A 282 -19.04 6.83 -22.74
N GLY A 283 -18.76 7.30 -21.54
CA GLY A 283 -19.10 8.61 -21.00
C GLY A 283 -17.95 9.23 -20.22
N THR A 284 -18.15 10.42 -19.72
CA THR A 284 -17.17 11.20 -18.94
C THR A 284 -16.36 10.36 -17.96
N HIS A 285 -15.06 10.51 -18.02
CA HIS A 285 -14.07 9.85 -17.17
C HIS A 285 -14.36 10.09 -15.69
N GLY A 286 -14.33 9.03 -14.88
CA GLY A 286 -14.64 9.10 -13.46
C GLY A 286 -13.39 9.41 -12.63
N ARG A 287 -13.59 10.10 -11.51
CA ARG A 287 -12.56 10.29 -10.47
C ARG A 287 -12.79 9.31 -9.33
N THR A 288 -11.70 8.93 -8.69
CA THR A 288 -11.78 8.10 -7.49
C THR A 288 -11.84 9.00 -6.26
N VAL A 289 -12.84 8.74 -5.42
CA VAL A 289 -12.98 9.35 -4.09
C VAL A 289 -12.68 8.29 -3.05
N VAL A 290 -11.84 8.62 -2.10
CA VAL A 290 -11.53 7.78 -0.95
C VAL A 290 -12.42 8.22 0.21
N ILE A 291 -13.22 7.30 0.71
CA ILE A 291 -14.11 7.49 1.86
C ILE A 291 -13.51 6.73 3.04
N GLU A 292 -13.14 7.46 4.08
CA GLU A 292 -12.72 6.89 5.35
C GLU A 292 -13.93 6.56 6.20
N PHE A 293 -13.90 5.40 6.85
CA PHE A 293 -14.97 4.95 7.75
C PHE A 293 -14.39 4.18 8.92
N THR A 294 -15.11 4.17 10.01
CA THR A 294 -14.82 3.30 11.17
C THR A 294 -15.84 2.18 11.18
N GLU A 295 -15.37 0.95 11.31
CA GLU A 295 -16.25 -0.20 11.42
C GLU A 295 -17.07 -0.10 12.73
N PRO A 296 -18.40 -0.25 12.67
CA PRO A 296 -19.21 -0.33 13.87
C PRO A 296 -18.85 -1.59 14.69
N GLU A 297 -19.04 -1.55 16.00
CA GLU A 297 -18.82 -2.71 16.86
C GLU A 297 -19.62 -3.93 16.37
N GLY A 298 -18.96 -5.08 16.30
CA GLY A 298 -19.54 -6.32 15.84
C GLY A 298 -19.53 -6.55 14.32
N TYR A 299 -19.08 -5.59 13.54
CA TYR A 299 -18.91 -5.75 12.09
C TYR A 299 -17.45 -5.96 11.73
N ASN A 300 -17.24 -6.81 10.73
CA ASN A 300 -15.95 -6.99 10.08
C ASN A 300 -16.16 -6.97 8.56
N ILE A 301 -15.96 -5.81 7.96
CA ILE A 301 -16.13 -5.62 6.52
C ILE A 301 -14.89 -6.16 5.82
N PRO A 302 -15.01 -7.20 4.98
CA PRO A 302 -13.84 -7.81 4.34
C PRO A 302 -13.24 -6.86 3.31
N ILE A 303 -11.90 -6.84 3.24
CA ILE A 303 -11.15 -6.14 2.19
C ILE A 303 -11.52 -6.77 0.85
N GLY A 304 -11.78 -5.94 -0.16
CA GLY A 304 -12.28 -6.38 -1.46
C GLY A 304 -13.81 -6.48 -1.54
N ALA A 305 -14.54 -6.23 -0.45
CA ALA A 305 -16.01 -6.13 -0.51
C ALA A 305 -16.43 -5.02 -1.47
N THR A 306 -17.37 -5.34 -2.35
CA THR A 306 -17.92 -4.42 -3.35
C THR A 306 -19.31 -3.95 -2.96
N GLY A 307 -19.68 -2.76 -3.40
CA GLY A 307 -20.98 -2.18 -3.13
C GLY A 307 -21.21 -0.88 -3.89
N SER A 308 -21.95 0.03 -3.30
CA SER A 308 -22.19 1.36 -3.86
C SER A 308 -22.26 2.39 -2.74
N ALA A 309 -21.84 3.60 -3.05
CA ALA A 309 -21.81 4.72 -2.13
C ALA A 309 -22.46 5.98 -2.74
N TRP A 310 -22.79 6.92 -1.87
CA TRP A 310 -23.13 8.29 -2.25
C TRP A 310 -22.46 9.29 -1.32
N ILE A 311 -22.32 10.52 -1.78
CA ILE A 311 -21.67 11.61 -1.05
C ILE A 311 -22.59 12.82 -1.00
N SER A 312 -22.68 13.48 0.15
CA SER A 312 -23.34 14.77 0.29
C SER A 312 -22.40 15.89 -0.21
N ALA A 313 -22.41 16.14 -1.51
CA ALA A 313 -21.58 17.16 -2.12
C ALA A 313 -22.07 18.58 -1.81
N SER A 314 -21.19 19.58 -1.93
CA SER A 314 -21.50 20.99 -1.74
C SER A 314 -22.56 21.45 -2.73
N LYS A 315 -23.56 22.19 -2.23
CA LYS A 315 -24.71 22.65 -3.00
C LYS A 315 -24.68 24.16 -3.15
N PRO A 316 -24.99 24.70 -4.34
CA PRO A 316 -24.97 26.13 -4.57
C PRO A 316 -26.08 26.87 -3.78
N HIS A 317 -27.11 26.17 -3.30
CA HIS A 317 -28.20 26.74 -2.58
C HIS A 317 -28.75 25.81 -1.48
N ALA A 318 -29.02 26.33 -0.29
CA ALA A 318 -29.55 25.54 0.83
C ALA A 318 -30.83 24.76 0.52
N MET A 319 -31.67 25.32 -0.34
CA MET A 319 -32.89 24.63 -0.80
C MET A 319 -32.66 23.30 -1.49
N LEU A 320 -31.46 23.07 -2.04
CA LEU A 320 -31.06 21.81 -2.68
C LEU A 320 -30.64 20.71 -1.67
N GLY A 321 -30.70 21.01 -0.38
CA GLY A 321 -30.41 20.04 0.68
C GLY A 321 -31.24 18.76 0.62
N PHE A 322 -32.49 18.86 0.10
CA PHE A 322 -33.34 17.69 -0.08
C PHE A 322 -32.78 16.62 -1.03
N MET A 323 -31.78 16.97 -1.85
CA MET A 323 -31.15 16.02 -2.78
C MET A 323 -30.33 14.96 -2.05
N ASP A 324 -29.89 15.21 -0.82
CA ASP A 324 -29.25 14.20 0.02
C ASP A 324 -30.21 13.06 0.37
N ILE A 325 -31.50 13.35 0.48
CA ILE A 325 -32.55 12.34 0.69
C ILE A 325 -32.55 11.38 -0.52
N ILE A 326 -32.37 11.91 -1.73
CA ILE A 326 -32.31 11.09 -2.96
C ILE A 326 -31.10 10.20 -2.98
N GLY A 327 -29.90 10.75 -2.65
CA GLY A 327 -28.66 9.99 -2.57
C GLY A 327 -28.76 8.86 -1.54
N GLY A 328 -29.17 9.19 -0.32
CA GLY A 328 -29.35 8.23 0.76
C GLY A 328 -30.41 7.17 0.45
N ALA A 329 -31.57 7.57 -0.12
CA ALA A 329 -32.60 6.62 -0.54
C ALA A 329 -32.08 5.65 -1.62
N THR A 330 -31.29 6.15 -2.56
CA THR A 330 -30.72 5.30 -3.63
C THR A 330 -29.83 4.20 -3.08
N VAL A 331 -28.91 4.53 -2.15
CA VAL A 331 -27.99 3.55 -1.54
C VAL A 331 -28.76 2.57 -0.65
N ARG A 332 -29.73 3.04 0.14
CA ARG A 332 -30.56 2.18 1.01
C ARG A 332 -31.43 1.23 0.22
N LEU A 333 -32.01 1.68 -0.91
CA LEU A 333 -32.78 0.80 -1.81
C LEU A 333 -31.88 -0.25 -2.48
N LYS A 334 -30.63 0.11 -2.82
CA LYS A 334 -29.66 -0.85 -3.34
C LYS A 334 -29.23 -1.86 -2.27
N ALA A 335 -29.03 -1.42 -1.02
CA ALA A 335 -28.75 -2.30 0.12
C ALA A 335 -29.91 -3.30 0.35
N LEU A 336 -31.15 -2.81 0.35
CA LEU A 336 -32.33 -3.68 0.45
C LEU A 336 -32.40 -4.68 -0.71
N LYS A 337 -32.13 -4.24 -1.94
CA LYS A 337 -32.05 -5.14 -3.08
C LYS A 337 -30.95 -6.19 -2.93
N SER A 338 -29.80 -5.82 -2.41
CA SER A 338 -28.71 -6.77 -2.10
C SER A 338 -29.19 -7.81 -1.09
N TYR A 339 -29.93 -7.41 -0.07
CA TYR A 339 -30.53 -8.33 0.91
C TYR A 339 -31.54 -9.29 0.27
N LEU A 340 -32.44 -8.78 -0.56
CA LEU A 340 -33.43 -9.62 -1.27
C LEU A 340 -32.79 -10.58 -2.27
N ASN A 341 -31.63 -10.23 -2.83
CA ASN A 341 -30.89 -11.13 -3.73
C ASN A 341 -30.08 -12.19 -2.98
N ALA A 342 -29.85 -12.00 -1.68
CA ALA A 342 -29.13 -12.94 -0.84
C ALA A 342 -30.06 -13.97 -0.16
N LEU A 343 -31.39 -13.73 -0.19
CA LEU A 343 -32.45 -14.68 0.23
C LEU A 343 -32.75 -15.70 -0.86
#